data_460920508415db05a1095a3e6bcb53dc
#
_entry.id   460920508415db05a1095a3e6bcb53dc
#
_cell.length_a   1.000
_cell.length_b   1.000
_cell.length_c   1.000
_cell.angle_alpha   90.00
_cell.angle_beta   90.00
_cell.angle_gamma   90.00
#
_symmetry.space_group_name_H-M   'P 1'
#
loop_
_entity.id
_entity.type
_entity.pdbx_description
1 polymer ?
#
loop_
_entity_poly.entity_id
_entity_poly.type
_entity_poly.pdbx_seq_one_letter_code
_entity_poly.pdbx_strand_id
1 'polypeptide(L)'
;MLCINGDVLETVILLKEAAPTIRHIDIFSRTSPAQKGIIVGMLNQEGHFTLMCGDGTNDVGSLKRADVGLAIVNNPDLTKEQKKERKNLSMWPDKKKMVGMTPA
;
A
#
# COMPACT_ATOMS: atom_id res chain seq x y z
N MET A 1 2.14 14.72 16.64
CA MET A 1 2.43 13.98 15.41
C MET A 1 3.62 13.06 15.64
N LEU A 2 3.45 11.78 15.40
CA LEU A 2 4.50 10.78 15.58
C LEU A 2 5.03 10.32 14.21
N CYS A 3 6.34 10.31 14.08
CA CYS A 3 7.04 9.83 12.88
C CYS A 3 8.07 8.78 13.27
N ILE A 4 8.07 7.65 12.61
CA ILE A 4 9.10 6.62 12.78
C ILE A 4 9.68 6.21 11.44
N ASN A 5 10.90 5.68 11.48
CA ASN A 5 11.53 5.11 10.29
C ASN A 5 11.38 3.58 10.26
N GLY A 6 11.82 2.95 9.16
CA GLY A 6 11.73 1.52 9.00
C GLY A 6 12.50 0.71 10.03
N ASP A 7 13.64 1.23 10.52
CA ASP A 7 14.44 0.54 11.53
C ASP A 7 13.71 0.48 12.89
N VAL A 8 13.10 1.57 13.28
CA VAL A 8 12.27 1.62 14.49
C VAL A 8 11.03 0.75 14.32
N LEU A 9 10.44 0.74 13.14
CA LEU A 9 9.28 -0.09 12.82
C LEU A 9 9.56 -1.58 13.02
N GLU A 10 10.74 -2.06 12.65
CA GLU A 10 11.15 -3.45 12.89
C GLU A 10 11.05 -3.83 14.37
N THR A 11 11.44 -2.92 15.25
CA THR A 11 11.32 -3.12 16.69
C THR A 11 9.86 -3.11 17.14
N VAL A 12 9.06 -2.19 16.62
CA VAL A 12 7.64 -2.07 16.97
C VAL A 12 6.85 -3.30 16.55
N ILE A 13 7.14 -3.87 15.38
CA ILE A 13 6.47 -5.08 14.88
C ILE A 13 6.65 -6.28 15.81
N LEU A 14 7.76 -6.34 16.55
CA LEU A 14 8.02 -7.41 17.52
C LEU A 14 7.23 -7.28 18.82
N LEU A 15 6.58 -6.16 19.07
CA LEU A 15 5.78 -5.94 20.27
C LEU A 15 4.47 -6.71 20.19
N LYS A 16 3.99 -7.20 21.34
CA LYS A 16 2.68 -7.86 21.43
C LYS A 16 1.52 -6.95 21.03
N GLU A 17 1.67 -5.65 21.26
CA GLU A 17 0.68 -4.63 20.93
C GLU A 17 1.10 -3.79 19.72
N ALA A 18 1.69 -4.44 18.72
CA ALA A 18 2.18 -3.75 17.53
C ALA A 18 1.06 -3.02 16.79
N ALA A 19 -0.05 -3.68 16.51
CA ALA A 19 -1.16 -3.09 15.78
C ALA A 19 -1.78 -1.89 16.51
N PRO A 20 -2.12 -1.96 17.82
CA PRO A 20 -2.56 -0.77 18.55
C PRO A 20 -1.55 0.37 18.59
N THR A 21 -0.27 0.04 18.63
CA THR A 21 0.80 1.06 18.61
C THR A 21 0.90 1.76 17.26
N ILE A 22 0.81 0.99 16.17
CA ILE A 22 0.95 1.52 14.81
C ILE A 22 -0.16 2.52 14.49
N ARG A 23 -1.37 2.33 14.98
CA ARG A 23 -2.47 3.24 14.70
C ARG A 23 -2.23 4.68 15.21
N HIS A 24 -1.33 4.86 16.18
CA HIS A 24 -0.99 6.17 16.73
C HIS A 24 0.14 6.86 15.98
N ILE A 25 0.74 6.20 15.01
CA ILE A 25 1.84 6.74 14.23
C ILE A 25 1.29 7.39 12.96
N ASP A 26 1.66 8.63 12.72
CA ASP A 26 1.15 9.42 11.60
C ASP A 26 2.01 9.30 10.35
N ILE A 27 3.33 9.20 10.53
CA ILE A 27 4.27 9.18 9.41
C ILE A 27 5.24 8.02 9.56
N PHE A 28 5.37 7.25 8.50
CA PHE A 28 6.36 6.17 8.37
C PHE A 28 7.33 6.54 7.25
N SER A 29 8.60 6.68 7.59
CA SER A 29 9.64 7.03 6.64
C SER A 29 10.58 5.86 6.37
N ARG A 30 11.13 5.81 5.18
CA ARG A 30 12.14 4.81 4.78
C ARG A 30 11.70 3.37 5.08
N THR A 31 10.47 3.07 4.78
CA THR A 31 9.94 1.72 4.95
C THR A 31 10.15 0.88 3.68
N SER A 32 10.41 -0.41 3.89
CA SER A 32 10.49 -1.37 2.79
C SER A 32 9.10 -1.70 2.23
N PRO A 33 9.01 -2.26 1.02
CA PRO A 33 7.73 -2.72 0.48
C PRO A 33 7.00 -3.71 1.40
N ALA A 34 7.73 -4.62 2.02
CA ALA A 34 7.15 -5.56 2.98
C ALA A 34 6.58 -4.85 4.20
N GLN A 35 7.29 -3.86 4.73
CA GLN A 35 6.83 -3.06 5.87
C GLN A 35 5.57 -2.27 5.54
N LYS A 36 5.48 -1.71 4.36
CA LYS A 36 4.24 -1.01 3.92
C LYS A 36 3.03 -1.93 3.98
N GLY A 37 3.17 -3.15 3.50
CA GLY A 37 2.11 -4.16 3.57
C GLY A 37 1.73 -4.52 5.00
N ILE A 38 2.70 -4.63 5.89
CA ILE A 38 2.48 -4.92 7.31
C ILE A 38 1.72 -3.77 7.98
N ILE A 39 2.09 -2.53 7.72
CA ILE A 39 1.40 -1.35 8.27
C ILE A 39 -0.07 -1.37 7.88
N VAL A 40 -0.35 -1.54 6.60
CA VAL A 40 -1.73 -1.58 6.09
C VAL A 40 -2.52 -2.73 6.73
N GLY A 41 -1.92 -3.91 6.83
CA GLY A 41 -2.55 -5.07 7.46
C GLY A 41 -2.88 -4.84 8.92
N MET A 42 -1.98 -4.20 9.67
CA MET A 42 -2.21 -3.89 11.08
C MET A 42 -3.29 -2.83 11.28
N LEU A 43 -3.34 -1.81 10.43
CA LEU A 43 -4.41 -0.82 10.46
C LEU A 43 -5.78 -1.47 10.18
N ASN A 44 -5.84 -2.40 9.25
CA ASN A 44 -7.06 -3.17 8.99
C ASN A 44 -7.48 -4.02 10.19
N GLN A 45 -6.53 -4.64 10.89
CA GLN A 45 -6.79 -5.39 12.11
C GLN A 45 -7.39 -4.53 13.20
N GLU A 46 -7.00 -3.26 13.28
CA GLU A 46 -7.53 -2.30 14.25
C GLU A 46 -8.89 -1.72 13.82
N GLY A 47 -9.47 -2.22 12.76
CA GLY A 47 -10.79 -1.81 12.30
C GLY A 47 -10.80 -0.58 11.42
N HIS A 48 -9.63 -0.10 10.98
CA HIS A 48 -9.57 1.02 10.04
C HIS A 48 -9.87 0.54 8.62
N PHE A 49 -10.60 1.35 7.89
CA PHE A 49 -10.78 1.18 6.46
C PHE A 49 -9.64 1.92 5.76
N THR A 50 -8.81 1.19 5.02
CA THR A 50 -7.57 1.73 4.48
C THR A 50 -7.65 2.00 2.98
N LEU A 51 -7.04 3.11 2.59
CA LEU A 51 -6.77 3.42 1.19
C LEU A 51 -5.26 3.55 1.02
N MET A 52 -4.71 2.80 0.09
CA MET A 52 -3.28 2.87 -0.26
C MET A 52 -3.13 3.41 -1.67
N CYS A 53 -2.31 4.45 -1.79
CA CYS A 53 -1.96 5.04 -3.08
C CYS A 53 -0.47 4.80 -3.34
N GLY A 54 -0.14 4.28 -4.50
CA GLY A 54 1.24 4.01 -4.87
C GLY A 54 1.49 4.20 -6.35
N ASP A 55 2.71 4.57 -6.71
CA ASP A 55 3.11 4.84 -8.09
C ASP A 55 4.10 3.83 -8.66
N GLY A 56 4.48 2.81 -7.89
CA GLY A 56 5.50 1.87 -8.28
C GLY A 56 5.12 0.41 -8.09
N THR A 57 5.88 -0.46 -8.74
CA THR A 57 5.75 -1.91 -8.62
C THR A 57 6.04 -2.40 -7.20
N ASN A 58 6.80 -1.62 -6.43
CA ASN A 58 7.17 -1.93 -5.05
C ASN A 58 5.98 -1.87 -4.09
N ASP A 59 4.88 -1.24 -4.48
CA ASP A 59 3.73 -1.04 -3.62
C ASP A 59 2.63 -2.09 -3.83
N VAL A 60 2.84 -3.07 -4.70
CA VAL A 60 1.82 -4.06 -5.07
C VAL A 60 1.27 -4.80 -3.85
N GLY A 61 2.15 -5.23 -2.94
CA GLY A 61 1.72 -5.93 -1.73
C GLY A 61 0.84 -5.09 -0.81
N SER A 62 1.20 -3.83 -0.59
CA SER A 62 0.40 -2.92 0.24
C SER A 62 -0.89 -2.50 -0.45
N LEU A 63 -0.86 -2.29 -1.77
CA LEU A 63 -2.05 -2.01 -2.55
C LEU A 63 -3.08 -3.13 -2.46
N LYS A 64 -2.62 -4.38 -2.48
CA LYS A 64 -3.49 -5.55 -2.34
C LYS A 64 -4.09 -5.70 -0.95
N ARG A 65 -3.34 -5.35 0.08
CA ARG A 65 -3.80 -5.47 1.47
C ARG A 65 -4.77 -4.39 1.88
N ALA A 66 -4.68 -3.21 1.28
CA ALA A 66 -5.61 -2.12 1.55
C ALA A 66 -7.03 -2.48 1.11
N ASP A 67 -8.01 -1.90 1.77
CA ASP A 67 -9.41 -2.03 1.34
C ASP A 67 -9.62 -1.41 -0.03
N VAL A 68 -8.94 -0.30 -0.29
CA VAL A 68 -8.89 0.34 -1.61
C VAL A 68 -7.43 0.57 -1.99
N GLY A 69 -7.00 -0.01 -3.10
CA GLY A 69 -5.70 0.23 -3.69
C GLY A 69 -5.80 1.16 -4.89
N LEU A 70 -4.97 2.19 -4.91
CA LEU A 70 -4.95 3.20 -5.96
C LEU A 70 -3.55 3.25 -6.58
N ALA A 71 -3.45 2.82 -7.83
CA ALA A 71 -2.18 2.86 -8.56
C ALA A 71 -2.13 4.07 -9.48
N ILE A 72 -1.09 4.86 -9.35
CA ILE A 72 -0.86 6.03 -10.21
C ILE A 72 0.00 5.61 -11.38
N VAL A 73 -0.49 5.83 -12.59
CA VAL A 73 0.24 5.55 -13.82
C VAL A 73 0.56 6.87 -14.50
N ASN A 74 1.85 7.19 -14.54
CA ASN A 74 2.34 8.51 -14.96
C ASN A 74 2.83 8.59 -16.41
N ASN A 75 2.65 7.55 -17.20
CA ASN A 75 3.25 7.53 -18.53
C ASN A 75 2.18 7.59 -19.62
N PRO A 76 2.03 8.73 -20.32
CA PRO A 76 1.08 8.83 -21.42
C PRO A 76 1.47 7.96 -22.62
N ASP A 77 2.76 7.64 -22.77
CA ASP A 77 3.29 6.79 -23.84
C ASP A 77 3.50 5.36 -23.36
N LEU A 78 2.42 4.72 -22.92
CA LEU A 78 2.46 3.34 -22.47
C LEU A 78 2.83 2.41 -23.62
N THR A 79 3.89 1.61 -23.45
CA THR A 79 4.20 0.52 -24.36
C THR A 79 3.07 -0.51 -24.37
N LYS A 80 3.04 -1.36 -25.41
CA LYS A 80 2.03 -2.43 -25.48
C LYS A 80 2.04 -3.33 -24.24
N GLU A 81 3.21 -3.58 -23.66
CA GLU A 81 3.37 -4.39 -22.46
C GLU A 81 2.79 -3.70 -21.24
N GLN A 82 3.05 -2.42 -21.06
CA GLN A 82 2.49 -1.62 -19.97
C GLN A 82 0.97 -1.54 -20.06
N LYS A 83 0.42 -1.40 -21.26
CA LYS A 83 -1.03 -1.44 -21.48
C LYS A 83 -1.62 -2.80 -21.14
N LYS A 84 -0.89 -3.88 -21.36
CA LYS A 84 -1.30 -5.23 -21.05
C LYS A 84 -1.30 -5.48 -19.54
N GLU A 85 -0.26 -5.04 -18.84
CA GLU A 85 -0.20 -5.10 -17.38
C GLU A 85 -1.33 -4.30 -16.75
N ARG A 86 -1.62 -3.16 -17.28
CA ARG A 86 -2.72 -2.31 -16.83
C ARG A 86 -4.08 -2.99 -17.01
N LYS A 87 -4.31 -3.67 -18.13
CA LYS A 87 -5.49 -4.49 -18.35
C LYS A 87 -5.59 -5.62 -17.33
N ASN A 88 -4.48 -6.27 -17.04
CA ASN A 88 -4.43 -7.34 -16.05
C ASN A 88 -4.73 -6.83 -14.65
N LEU A 89 -4.28 -5.64 -14.29
CA LEU A 89 -4.58 -5.00 -13.01
C LEU A 89 -6.06 -4.63 -12.88
N SER A 90 -6.68 -4.16 -13.95
CA SER A 90 -8.11 -3.83 -13.95
C SER A 90 -9.01 -5.07 -13.99
N MET A 91 -8.49 -6.21 -14.42
CA MET A 91 -9.19 -7.49 -14.48
C MET A 91 -8.91 -8.40 -13.28
N TRP A 92 -8.31 -7.88 -12.24
CA TRP A 92 -7.96 -8.67 -11.07
C TRP A 92 -9.22 -9.26 -10.44
N PRO A 93 -9.26 -10.60 -10.23
CA PRO A 93 -10.46 -11.25 -9.69
C PRO A 93 -10.69 -10.96 -8.22
N ASP A 94 -9.72 -10.44 -7.50
CA ASP A 94 -9.92 -9.90 -6.17
C ASP A 94 -10.74 -8.63 -6.27
N LYS A 95 -11.93 -8.69 -5.72
CA LYS A 95 -12.90 -7.60 -5.68
C LYS A 95 -12.44 -6.36 -4.91
N LYS A 96 -11.22 -6.32 -4.47
CA LYS A 96 -10.56 -5.09 -4.09
C LYS A 96 -10.34 -4.29 -5.37
N LYS A 97 -11.25 -3.43 -5.65
CA LYS A 97 -11.16 -2.56 -6.82
C LYS A 97 -9.89 -1.74 -6.74
N MET A 98 -8.90 -2.15 -7.50
CA MET A 98 -7.81 -1.24 -7.82
C MET A 98 -8.38 -0.19 -8.76
N VAL A 99 -8.64 0.98 -8.22
CA VAL A 99 -8.99 2.10 -9.06
C VAL A 99 -7.69 2.62 -9.65
N GLY A 100 -7.45 2.27 -10.91
CA GLY A 100 -6.36 2.89 -11.65
C GLY A 100 -6.72 4.33 -11.94
N MET A 101 -6.00 5.27 -11.31
CA MET A 101 -6.03 6.64 -11.77
C MET A 101 -5.13 6.76 -12.98
N THR A 102 -5.75 6.73 -14.13
CA THR A 102 -5.09 7.17 -15.32
C THR A 102 -5.29 8.65 -15.45
N PRO A 103 -4.22 9.42 -15.66
CA PRO A 103 -4.41 10.74 -16.25
C PRO A 103 -5.15 10.51 -17.55
N ALA A 104 -6.26 11.15 -17.65
CA ALA A 104 -7.06 11.12 -18.89
C ALA A 104 -6.23 11.53 -20.09
#